data_c53ed251919287e1929557461c5ea5cc
#
_entry.id   c53ed251919287e1929557461c5ea5cc
#
_cell.length_a   1.000
_cell.length_b   1.000
_cell.length_c   1.000
_cell.angle_alpha   90.00
_cell.angle_beta   90.00
_cell.angle_gamma   90.00
#
_symmetry.space_group_name_H-M   'P 1'
#
loop_
_entity.id
_entity.type
_entity.pdbx_description
1 polymer ?
#
loop_
_entity_poly.entity_id
_entity_poly.type
_entity_poly.pdbx_seq_one_letter_code
_entity_poly.pdbx_strand_id
1 'polypeptide(L)'
;MLTREQAVEIRVLRRQGWSIRAIARETGLSRVTVRRYLEDPDAAVRYGPREPRPTKLGPYIQYILERIEAARPGWIPAAVLLREIKERGYTGGISQLQEYVAPLKGGEPEPLVRFETEPGEQMQADFTHVRRGRYPLLAFVATLGYSRASFVRFTVAEDTETLCACLRESLIYFGGVPAHVLLDNPKTVVIQRDFYGEGQHRFNRDLLALAEEFGFRPRLCRPYRAKTKGKVERFNGYLKGSFLIPLAATLKQSGLKLDLTAANAHIGPWLQNVANARIHGTTGEVPNVRLQLEREKLQPLPVSVAASLPIRVARAASVPMPYESLQHPLSVYDSLLEVA
;
A
#
# COMPACT_ATOMS: atom_id res chain seq x y z
N MET A 1 -0.27 32.50 27.27
CA MET A 1 1.09 32.34 26.76
C MET A 1 1.40 33.48 25.84
N LEU A 2 2.59 34.05 25.89
CA LEU A 2 2.97 35.08 24.93
C LEU A 2 3.32 34.48 23.61
N THR A 3 2.86 35.12 22.52
CA THR A 3 3.31 34.79 21.20
C THR A 3 4.75 35.27 20.97
N ARG A 4 5.38 34.78 19.91
CA ARG A 4 6.72 35.18 19.53
C ARG A 4 6.79 36.67 19.20
N GLU A 5 5.73 37.19 18.60
CA GLU A 5 5.55 38.61 18.26
C GLU A 5 5.47 39.47 19.53
N GLN A 6 4.67 39.09 20.51
CA GLN A 6 4.56 39.81 21.83
C GLN A 6 5.87 39.82 22.58
N ALA A 7 6.66 38.74 22.51
CA ALA A 7 7.97 38.69 23.14
C ALA A 7 8.99 39.64 22.45
N VAL A 8 8.89 39.80 21.15
CA VAL A 8 9.69 40.76 20.37
C VAL A 8 9.26 42.18 20.67
N GLU A 9 7.97 42.46 20.73
CA GLU A 9 7.39 43.76 21.07
C GLU A 9 7.88 44.27 22.43
N ILE A 10 7.84 43.44 23.47
CA ILE A 10 8.38 43.79 24.81
C ILE A 10 9.84 44.25 24.72
N ARG A 11 10.66 43.56 23.92
CA ARG A 11 12.08 43.90 23.77
C ARG A 11 12.31 45.20 22.99
N VAL A 12 11.51 45.43 21.96
CA VAL A 12 11.56 46.65 21.16
C VAL A 12 11.19 47.84 22.02
N LEU A 13 10.08 47.78 22.75
CA LEU A 13 9.63 48.83 23.64
C LEU A 13 10.69 49.12 24.74
N ARG A 14 11.36 48.07 25.26
CA ARG A 14 12.44 48.24 26.23
C ARG A 14 13.67 48.95 25.64
N ARG A 15 14.06 48.62 24.40
CA ARG A 15 15.15 49.31 23.68
C ARG A 15 14.82 50.76 23.38
N GLN A 16 13.55 51.08 23.21
CA GLN A 16 13.05 52.45 23.04
C GLN A 16 13.01 53.24 24.35
N GLY A 17 13.50 52.65 25.46
CA GLY A 17 13.60 53.34 26.75
C GLY A 17 12.36 53.25 27.65
N TRP A 18 11.36 52.47 27.28
CA TRP A 18 10.13 52.35 28.07
C TRP A 18 10.38 51.63 29.39
N SER A 19 9.72 52.14 30.44
CA SER A 19 9.75 51.47 31.75
C SER A 19 8.91 50.17 31.74
N ILE A 20 9.26 49.20 32.59
CA ILE A 20 8.51 47.96 32.76
C ILE A 20 7.01 48.22 33.04
N ARG A 21 6.70 49.29 33.76
CA ARG A 21 5.32 49.71 34.03
C ARG A 21 4.60 50.19 32.78
N ALA A 22 5.28 50.95 31.93
CA ALA A 22 4.71 51.45 30.67
C ALA A 22 4.51 50.28 29.69
N ILE A 23 5.49 49.39 29.54
CA ILE A 23 5.40 48.19 28.71
C ILE A 23 4.22 47.30 29.16
N ALA A 24 4.10 47.05 30.45
CA ALA A 24 3.02 46.24 31.01
C ALA A 24 1.62 46.83 30.75
N ARG A 25 1.49 48.17 30.77
CA ARG A 25 0.25 48.88 30.46
C ARG A 25 -0.08 48.78 28.97
N GLU A 26 0.89 48.99 28.10
CA GLU A 26 0.73 48.97 26.66
C GLU A 26 0.38 47.58 26.15
N THR A 27 1.09 46.57 26.61
CA THR A 27 0.92 45.18 26.13
C THR A 27 -0.20 44.41 26.86
N GLY A 28 -0.80 45.01 27.92
CA GLY A 28 -1.79 44.34 28.76
C GLY A 28 -1.24 43.19 29.62
N LEU A 29 0.07 43.07 29.72
CA LEU A 29 0.74 41.96 30.43
C LEU A 29 1.09 42.32 31.86
N SER A 30 1.24 41.33 32.76
CA SER A 30 1.70 41.58 34.10
C SER A 30 3.17 42.05 34.12
N ARG A 31 3.52 42.95 35.08
CA ARG A 31 4.89 43.39 35.24
C ARG A 31 5.88 42.24 35.48
N VAL A 32 5.44 41.20 36.15
CA VAL A 32 6.23 39.97 36.37
C VAL A 32 6.53 39.27 35.05
N THR A 33 5.52 39.14 34.19
CA THR A 33 5.67 38.55 32.86
C THR A 33 6.67 39.37 32.02
N VAL A 34 6.48 40.69 31.94
CA VAL A 34 7.41 41.60 31.21
C VAL A 34 8.85 41.46 31.72
N ARG A 35 9.08 41.46 33.04
CA ARG A 35 10.40 41.29 33.63
C ARG A 35 11.03 39.97 33.24
N ARG A 36 10.30 38.86 33.40
CA ARG A 36 10.76 37.52 33.04
C ARG A 36 11.24 37.42 31.59
N TYR A 37 10.50 38.02 30.64
CA TYR A 37 10.85 37.97 29.22
C TYR A 37 11.98 38.93 28.82
N LEU A 38 12.28 39.93 29.67
CA LEU A 38 13.45 40.80 29.51
C LEU A 38 14.73 40.17 30.08
N GLU A 39 14.60 39.37 31.15
CA GLU A 39 15.72 38.68 31.82
C GLU A 39 16.15 37.41 31.07
N ASP A 40 15.19 36.67 30.50
CA ASP A 40 15.47 35.46 29.75
C ASP A 40 14.81 35.55 28.36
N PRO A 41 15.58 35.91 27.33
CA PRO A 41 15.09 35.99 25.95
C PRO A 41 14.58 34.67 25.37
N ASP A 42 15.04 33.54 25.90
CA ASP A 42 14.67 32.19 25.45
C ASP A 42 13.58 31.56 26.31
N ALA A 43 13.14 32.18 27.40
CA ALA A 43 12.04 31.75 28.26
C ALA A 43 10.70 31.61 27.50
N ALA A 44 10.62 32.19 26.30
CA ALA A 44 9.40 32.36 25.56
C ALA A 44 8.77 31.06 25.03
N VAL A 45 9.47 29.93 24.97
CA VAL A 45 9.01 28.79 24.15
C VAL A 45 9.23 27.41 24.76
N ARG A 46 9.74 27.24 25.94
CA ARG A 46 9.95 25.91 26.52
C ARG A 46 8.92 25.57 27.58
N TYR A 47 7.95 24.72 27.21
CA TYR A 47 7.29 23.87 28.19
C TYR A 47 8.33 22.93 28.77
N GLY A 48 8.54 22.97 30.07
CA GLY A 48 9.21 21.87 30.76
C GLY A 48 8.44 20.56 30.50
N PRO A 49 9.11 19.42 30.48
CA PRO A 49 8.44 18.13 30.37
C PRO A 49 7.36 18.07 31.48
N ARG A 50 6.14 17.78 31.05
CA ARG A 50 5.02 17.60 31.97
C ARG A 50 5.33 16.39 32.84
N GLU A 51 5.13 16.47 34.14
CA GLU A 51 5.23 15.30 35.01
C GLU A 51 4.35 14.17 34.46
N PRO A 52 4.90 12.94 34.36
CA PRO A 52 4.13 11.79 33.85
C PRO A 52 2.90 11.58 34.73
N ARG A 53 1.72 11.69 34.15
CA ARG A 53 0.48 11.36 34.86
C ARG A 53 0.40 9.84 35.04
N PRO A 54 -0.05 9.34 36.22
CA PRO A 54 -0.26 7.92 36.40
C PRO A 54 -1.24 7.42 35.33
N THR A 55 -0.80 6.42 34.57
CA THR A 55 -1.62 5.81 33.51
C THR A 55 -2.46 4.70 34.09
N LYS A 56 -3.63 4.40 33.49
CA LYS A 56 -4.46 3.24 33.87
C LYS A 56 -3.72 1.92 33.73
N LEU A 57 -2.69 1.87 32.88
CA LEU A 57 -1.85 0.70 32.65
C LEU A 57 -0.79 0.51 33.75
N GLY A 58 -0.42 1.57 34.47
CA GLY A 58 0.65 1.58 35.47
C GLY A 58 0.66 0.37 36.42
N PRO A 59 -0.44 0.03 37.09
CA PRO A 59 -0.51 -1.12 38.01
C PRO A 59 -0.25 -2.48 37.37
N TYR A 60 -0.37 -2.59 36.04
CA TYR A 60 -0.27 -3.86 35.30
C TYR A 60 1.08 -4.01 34.57
N ILE A 61 1.91 -2.97 34.56
CA ILE A 61 3.17 -2.97 33.82
C ILE A 61 4.09 -4.11 34.24
N GLN A 62 4.27 -4.32 35.53
CA GLN A 62 5.12 -5.38 36.05
C GLN A 62 4.66 -6.76 35.56
N TYR A 63 3.38 -7.03 35.66
CA TYR A 63 2.78 -8.27 35.17
C TYR A 63 3.01 -8.46 33.65
N ILE A 64 2.80 -7.41 32.86
CA ILE A 64 3.00 -7.46 31.42
C ILE A 64 4.46 -7.80 31.07
N LEU A 65 5.42 -7.17 31.75
CA LEU A 65 6.85 -7.43 31.55
C LEU A 65 7.21 -8.88 31.88
N GLU A 66 6.76 -9.40 33.03
CA GLU A 66 6.99 -10.78 33.45
C GLU A 66 6.40 -11.79 32.44
N ARG A 67 5.19 -11.52 31.92
CA ARG A 67 4.55 -12.36 30.92
C ARG A 67 5.31 -12.39 29.59
N ILE A 68 5.78 -11.21 29.14
CA ILE A 68 6.57 -11.09 27.91
C ILE A 68 7.90 -11.82 28.06
N GLU A 69 8.58 -11.66 29.19
CA GLU A 69 9.87 -12.29 29.44
C GLU A 69 9.74 -13.82 29.52
N ALA A 70 8.72 -14.32 30.22
CA ALA A 70 8.44 -15.76 30.32
C ALA A 70 8.10 -16.40 28.96
N ALA A 71 7.65 -15.61 27.99
CA ALA A 71 7.30 -16.12 26.68
C ALA A 71 8.47 -16.18 25.70
N ARG A 72 9.62 -15.59 26.04
CA ARG A 72 10.80 -15.58 25.13
C ARG A 72 11.28 -17.00 24.78
N PRO A 73 11.71 -17.24 23.53
CA PRO A 73 11.85 -16.32 22.41
C PRO A 73 10.54 -15.97 21.67
N GLY A 74 9.41 -16.52 22.09
CA GLY A 74 8.08 -16.20 21.54
C GLY A 74 7.58 -14.81 21.98
N TRP A 75 6.43 -14.42 21.43
CA TRP A 75 5.78 -13.15 21.76
C TRP A 75 4.30 -13.36 22.06
N ILE A 76 3.80 -12.78 23.16
CA ILE A 76 2.38 -12.81 23.50
C ILE A 76 1.67 -11.65 22.78
N PRO A 77 0.64 -11.92 21.95
CA PRO A 77 -0.13 -10.84 21.30
C PRO A 77 -0.77 -9.88 22.32
N ALA A 78 -0.81 -8.59 21.98
CA ALA A 78 -1.42 -7.58 22.85
C ALA A 78 -2.89 -7.88 23.21
N ALA A 79 -3.64 -8.56 22.32
CA ALA A 79 -5.01 -8.99 22.61
C ALA A 79 -5.10 -10.02 23.75
N VAL A 80 -4.11 -10.91 23.87
CA VAL A 80 -4.03 -11.89 24.97
C VAL A 80 -3.67 -11.20 26.27
N LEU A 81 -2.62 -10.36 26.25
CA LEU A 81 -2.24 -9.54 27.41
C LEU A 81 -3.39 -8.67 27.90
N LEU A 82 -4.16 -8.06 26.98
CA LEU A 82 -5.34 -7.26 27.32
C LEU A 82 -6.38 -8.09 28.08
N ARG A 83 -6.67 -9.31 27.61
CA ARG A 83 -7.62 -10.20 28.29
C ARG A 83 -7.15 -10.52 29.71
N GLU A 84 -5.89 -10.89 29.87
CA GLU A 84 -5.29 -11.24 31.15
C GLU A 84 -5.32 -10.07 32.15
N ILE A 85 -5.00 -8.83 31.71
CA ILE A 85 -5.04 -7.66 32.60
C ILE A 85 -6.46 -7.15 32.85
N LYS A 86 -7.42 -7.37 31.94
CA LYS A 86 -8.85 -7.09 32.18
C LYS A 86 -9.42 -7.99 33.29
N GLU A 87 -9.07 -9.26 33.31
CA GLU A 87 -9.44 -10.19 34.39
C GLU A 87 -8.88 -9.71 35.75
N ARG A 88 -7.81 -8.91 35.74
CA ARG A 88 -7.19 -8.27 36.93
C ARG A 88 -7.70 -6.87 37.22
N GLY A 89 -8.75 -6.41 36.51
CA GLY A 89 -9.41 -5.14 36.76
C GLY A 89 -9.00 -3.96 35.87
N TYR A 90 -8.23 -4.20 34.77
CA TYR A 90 -7.89 -3.13 33.83
C TYR A 90 -9.13 -2.66 33.06
N THR A 91 -9.42 -1.35 33.09
CA THR A 91 -10.57 -0.73 32.44
C THR A 91 -10.21 0.09 31.19
N GLY A 92 -8.93 0.08 30.80
CA GLY A 92 -8.46 0.82 29.65
C GLY A 92 -8.65 0.08 28.31
N GLY A 93 -8.35 0.78 27.21
CA GLY A 93 -8.42 0.26 25.84
C GLY A 93 -7.16 -0.47 25.41
N ILE A 94 -7.26 -1.19 24.26
CA ILE A 94 -6.14 -1.94 23.67
C ILE A 94 -5.04 -1.01 23.14
N SER A 95 -5.39 0.19 22.65
CA SER A 95 -4.43 1.12 22.03
C SER A 95 -3.32 1.54 23.00
N GLN A 96 -3.66 1.84 24.26
CA GLN A 96 -2.68 2.19 25.28
C GLN A 96 -1.74 1.03 25.59
N LEU A 97 -2.25 -0.20 25.61
CA LEU A 97 -1.42 -1.40 25.80
C LEU A 97 -0.51 -1.63 24.58
N GLN A 98 -1.05 -1.49 23.36
CA GLN A 98 -0.25 -1.66 22.14
C GLN A 98 0.89 -0.65 22.05
N GLU A 99 0.63 0.62 22.37
CA GLU A 99 1.64 1.67 22.41
C GLU A 99 2.76 1.34 23.42
N TYR A 100 2.39 0.83 24.59
CA TYR A 100 3.34 0.42 25.61
C TYR A 100 4.18 -0.79 25.21
N VAL A 101 3.57 -1.85 24.66
CA VAL A 101 4.29 -3.10 24.34
C VAL A 101 5.02 -3.05 23.00
N ALA A 102 4.71 -2.10 22.11
CA ALA A 102 5.36 -1.99 20.80
C ALA A 102 6.90 -1.87 20.90
N PRO A 103 7.48 -0.99 21.74
CA PRO A 103 8.92 -0.90 21.90
C PRO A 103 9.54 -2.14 22.59
N LEU A 104 8.76 -2.86 23.42
CA LEU A 104 9.23 -4.07 24.12
C LEU A 104 9.32 -5.29 23.20
N LYS A 105 8.68 -5.25 22.05
CA LYS A 105 8.67 -6.35 21.08
C LYS A 105 10.08 -6.70 20.56
N GLY A 106 11.09 -5.90 20.95
CA GLY A 106 12.51 -6.15 20.83
C GLY A 106 12.87 -6.96 19.59
N GLY A 107 12.80 -6.34 18.45
CA GLY A 107 13.43 -6.74 17.23
C GLY A 107 13.88 -5.43 16.64
N GLU A 108 15.17 -5.25 16.44
CA GLU A 108 15.57 -4.34 15.38
C GLU A 108 14.64 -4.66 14.21
N PRO A 109 13.95 -3.67 13.61
CA PRO A 109 13.22 -3.95 12.39
C PRO A 109 14.25 -4.59 11.49
N GLU A 110 14.10 -5.92 11.24
CA GLU A 110 14.99 -6.61 10.30
C GLU A 110 15.10 -5.68 9.11
N PRO A 111 16.32 -5.29 8.71
CA PRO A 111 16.49 -4.35 7.61
C PRO A 111 15.61 -4.86 6.49
N LEU A 112 14.72 -4.01 5.99
CA LEU A 112 13.87 -4.30 4.85
C LEU A 112 14.82 -4.51 3.67
N VAL A 113 15.38 -5.72 3.55
CA VAL A 113 16.16 -6.12 2.38
C VAL A 113 15.15 -6.11 1.22
N ARG A 114 15.09 -4.98 0.55
CA ARG A 114 14.34 -4.84 -0.69
C ARG A 114 15.14 -5.61 -1.74
N PHE A 115 14.70 -6.81 -2.04
CA PHE A 115 15.23 -7.54 -3.19
C PHE A 115 14.81 -6.82 -4.45
N GLU A 116 15.70 -6.00 -4.98
CA GLU A 116 15.57 -5.54 -6.35
C GLU A 116 15.92 -6.74 -7.25
N THR A 117 15.17 -6.89 -8.32
CA THR A 117 15.36 -7.95 -9.31
C THR A 117 15.86 -7.32 -10.60
N GLU A 118 16.71 -8.04 -11.31
CA GLU A 118 17.16 -7.62 -12.62
C GLU A 118 16.00 -7.58 -13.63
N PRO A 119 16.14 -6.80 -14.71
CA PRO A 119 15.13 -6.77 -15.77
C PRO A 119 14.90 -8.16 -16.36
N GLY A 120 13.64 -8.56 -16.49
CA GLY A 120 13.25 -9.87 -17.02
C GLY A 120 13.47 -11.06 -16.10
N GLU A 121 13.95 -10.84 -14.87
CA GLU A 121 14.27 -11.93 -13.95
C GLU A 121 13.01 -12.53 -13.33
N GLN A 122 12.11 -11.72 -12.77
CA GLN A 122 11.03 -12.23 -11.92
C GLN A 122 9.71 -11.49 -12.10
N MET A 123 8.64 -12.24 -12.13
CA MET A 123 7.26 -11.77 -11.94
C MET A 123 6.69 -12.39 -10.66
N GLN A 124 5.92 -11.63 -9.91
CA GLN A 124 5.14 -12.12 -8.76
C GLN A 124 3.67 -12.15 -9.14
N ALA A 125 2.99 -13.26 -8.88
CA ALA A 125 1.56 -13.40 -9.16
C ALA A 125 0.79 -13.94 -7.95
N ASP A 126 -0.45 -13.43 -7.77
CA ASP A 126 -1.31 -13.74 -6.64
C ASP A 126 -2.78 -13.50 -6.93
N PHE A 127 -3.64 -14.24 -6.23
CA PHE A 127 -5.06 -13.91 -6.12
C PHE A 127 -5.36 -13.13 -4.84
N THR A 128 -6.20 -12.11 -4.93
CA THR A 128 -6.73 -11.40 -3.78
C THR A 128 -8.25 -11.37 -3.81
N HIS A 129 -8.88 -11.70 -2.69
CA HIS A 129 -10.33 -11.64 -2.57
C HIS A 129 -10.81 -10.18 -2.47
N VAL A 130 -11.70 -9.81 -3.38
CA VAL A 130 -12.44 -8.55 -3.37
C VAL A 130 -13.77 -8.73 -2.63
N ARG A 131 -14.48 -9.80 -2.93
CA ARG A 131 -15.73 -10.18 -2.27
C ARG A 131 -15.80 -11.69 -2.12
N ARG A 132 -16.20 -12.14 -0.92
CA ARG A 132 -16.45 -13.56 -0.60
C ARG A 132 -17.96 -13.85 -0.60
N GLY A 133 -18.34 -15.12 -0.48
CA GLY A 133 -19.71 -15.58 -0.35
C GLY A 133 -20.31 -16.08 -1.66
N ARG A 134 -21.65 -16.02 -1.81
CA ARG A 134 -22.40 -16.61 -2.93
C ARG A 134 -21.96 -16.10 -4.31
N TYR A 135 -21.52 -14.85 -4.39
CA TYR A 135 -21.07 -14.25 -5.66
C TYR A 135 -19.64 -13.74 -5.45
N PRO A 136 -18.64 -14.63 -5.46
CA PRO A 136 -17.26 -14.25 -5.20
C PRO A 136 -16.73 -13.36 -6.34
N LEU A 137 -15.83 -12.47 -5.98
CA LEU A 137 -15.05 -11.67 -6.92
C LEU A 137 -13.62 -11.67 -6.42
N LEU A 138 -12.72 -12.16 -7.25
CA LEU A 138 -11.28 -12.20 -6.98
C LEU A 138 -10.57 -11.32 -8.00
N ALA A 139 -9.38 -10.86 -7.66
CA ALA A 139 -8.47 -10.24 -8.60
C ALA A 139 -7.20 -11.07 -8.66
N PHE A 140 -6.87 -11.58 -9.82
CA PHE A 140 -5.54 -12.03 -10.16
C PHE A 140 -4.67 -10.81 -10.41
N VAL A 141 -3.50 -10.75 -9.78
CA VAL A 141 -2.55 -9.65 -9.90
C VAL A 141 -1.18 -10.24 -10.24
N ALA A 142 -0.58 -9.75 -11.31
CA ALA A 142 0.80 -10.06 -11.68
C ALA A 142 1.61 -8.77 -11.72
N THR A 143 2.80 -8.77 -11.11
CA THR A 143 3.69 -7.60 -11.05
C THR A 143 5.11 -8.01 -11.41
N LEU A 144 5.70 -7.36 -12.41
CA LEU A 144 7.09 -7.55 -12.77
C LEU A 144 8.02 -6.99 -11.70
N GLY A 145 9.10 -7.70 -11.48
CA GLY A 145 10.00 -7.42 -10.36
C GLY A 145 10.82 -6.16 -10.50
N TYR A 146 11.25 -5.83 -11.72
CA TYR A 146 12.07 -4.66 -12.03
C TYR A 146 11.23 -3.43 -12.32
N SER A 147 10.36 -3.47 -13.33
CA SER A 147 9.57 -2.31 -13.76
C SER A 147 8.48 -1.92 -12.77
N ARG A 148 8.00 -2.84 -11.94
CA ARG A 148 6.81 -2.69 -11.12
C ARG A 148 5.53 -2.54 -11.95
N ALA A 149 5.60 -2.75 -13.27
CA ALA A 149 4.42 -2.82 -14.10
C ALA A 149 3.53 -3.98 -13.64
N SER A 150 2.25 -3.71 -13.56
CA SER A 150 1.28 -4.66 -13.02
C SER A 150 0.16 -4.92 -14.00
N PHE A 151 -0.32 -6.16 -13.99
CA PHE A 151 -1.49 -6.65 -14.70
C PHE A 151 -2.52 -7.13 -13.70
N VAL A 152 -3.79 -6.93 -14.00
CA VAL A 152 -4.91 -7.37 -13.16
C VAL A 152 -6.00 -7.96 -14.04
N ARG A 153 -6.55 -9.09 -13.61
CA ARG A 153 -7.74 -9.73 -14.18
C ARG A 153 -8.70 -10.11 -13.06
N PHE A 154 -9.95 -9.72 -13.17
CA PHE A 154 -10.98 -10.17 -12.22
C PHE A 154 -11.55 -11.51 -12.65
N THR A 155 -11.80 -12.38 -11.66
CA THR A 155 -12.30 -13.75 -11.83
C THR A 155 -13.33 -14.08 -10.75
N VAL A 156 -14.02 -15.20 -10.92
CA VAL A 156 -14.95 -15.75 -9.91
C VAL A 156 -14.39 -16.99 -9.23
N ALA A 157 -13.27 -17.53 -9.74
CA ALA A 157 -12.60 -18.71 -9.24
C ALA A 157 -11.08 -18.48 -9.18
N GLU A 158 -10.38 -19.32 -8.42
CA GLU A 158 -8.92 -19.34 -8.28
C GLU A 158 -8.38 -20.78 -8.50
N ASP A 159 -9.09 -21.56 -9.33
CA ASP A 159 -8.65 -22.89 -9.73
C ASP A 159 -7.44 -22.87 -10.68
N THR A 160 -6.89 -24.03 -10.98
CA THR A 160 -5.68 -24.15 -11.82
C THR A 160 -5.90 -23.63 -13.23
N GLU A 161 -7.07 -23.89 -13.82
CA GLU A 161 -7.42 -23.44 -15.17
C GLU A 161 -7.46 -21.90 -15.23
N THR A 162 -8.15 -21.27 -14.27
CA THR A 162 -8.22 -19.81 -14.12
C THR A 162 -6.83 -19.21 -13.89
N LEU A 163 -6.00 -19.83 -13.05
CA LEU A 163 -4.63 -19.40 -12.80
C LEU A 163 -3.81 -19.41 -14.09
N CYS A 164 -3.85 -20.53 -14.84
CA CYS A 164 -3.09 -20.67 -16.08
C CYS A 164 -3.57 -19.68 -17.15
N ALA A 165 -4.87 -19.47 -17.28
CA ALA A 165 -5.44 -18.46 -18.18
C ALA A 165 -4.96 -17.04 -17.83
N CYS A 166 -5.03 -16.65 -16.54
CA CYS A 166 -4.59 -15.35 -16.08
C CYS A 166 -3.08 -15.15 -16.23
N LEU A 167 -2.27 -16.18 -15.99
CA LEU A 167 -0.82 -16.14 -16.23
C LEU A 167 -0.53 -15.90 -17.71
N ARG A 168 -1.17 -16.65 -18.61
CA ARG A 168 -1.06 -16.48 -20.06
C ARG A 168 -1.40 -15.06 -20.50
N GLU A 169 -2.54 -14.53 -20.05
CA GLU A 169 -2.95 -13.15 -20.34
C GLU A 169 -1.94 -12.13 -19.83
N SER A 170 -1.36 -12.34 -18.64
CA SER A 170 -0.37 -11.42 -18.06
C SER A 170 0.93 -11.40 -18.85
N LEU A 171 1.43 -12.56 -19.30
CA LEU A 171 2.64 -12.65 -20.12
C LEU A 171 2.45 -11.97 -21.48
N ILE A 172 1.28 -12.13 -22.08
CA ILE A 172 0.89 -11.43 -23.32
C ILE A 172 0.84 -9.91 -23.09
N TYR A 173 0.22 -9.47 -22.00
CA TYR A 173 0.14 -8.05 -21.62
C TYR A 173 1.51 -7.40 -21.46
N PHE A 174 2.43 -8.08 -20.79
CA PHE A 174 3.81 -7.58 -20.62
C PHE A 174 4.62 -7.64 -21.91
N GLY A 175 4.21 -8.46 -22.87
CA GLY A 175 4.89 -8.61 -24.17
C GLY A 175 6.13 -9.49 -24.12
N GLY A 176 6.22 -10.40 -23.14
CA GLY A 176 7.33 -11.35 -22.99
C GLY A 176 7.26 -12.12 -21.67
N VAL A 177 8.20 -13.02 -21.46
CA VAL A 177 8.20 -14.00 -20.38
C VAL A 177 9.40 -13.77 -19.46
N PRO A 178 9.21 -13.57 -18.14
CA PRO A 178 10.30 -13.48 -17.18
C PRO A 178 10.92 -14.87 -16.92
N ALA A 179 12.18 -14.91 -16.47
CA ALA A 179 12.84 -16.16 -16.16
C ALA A 179 12.13 -16.96 -15.04
N HIS A 180 11.54 -16.25 -14.09
CA HIS A 180 10.87 -16.86 -12.94
C HIS A 180 9.50 -16.24 -12.67
N VAL A 181 8.51 -17.10 -12.34
CA VAL A 181 7.21 -16.68 -11.82
C VAL A 181 7.09 -17.14 -10.37
N LEU A 182 7.03 -16.18 -9.45
CA LEU A 182 6.88 -16.43 -8.02
C LEU A 182 5.41 -16.49 -7.66
N LEU A 183 4.99 -17.64 -7.16
CA LEU A 183 3.62 -17.96 -6.80
C LEU A 183 3.51 -18.25 -5.31
N ASP A 184 2.31 -18.08 -4.75
CA ASP A 184 1.99 -18.59 -3.41
C ASP A 184 1.82 -20.12 -3.42
N ASN A 185 1.56 -20.70 -2.26
CA ASN A 185 1.52 -22.14 -2.04
C ASN A 185 0.09 -22.78 -2.02
N PRO A 186 -0.92 -22.32 -2.79
CA PRO A 186 -2.19 -23.03 -2.84
C PRO A 186 -2.04 -24.37 -3.56
N LYS A 187 -2.95 -25.30 -3.31
CA LYS A 187 -2.97 -26.60 -3.99
C LYS A 187 -3.09 -26.49 -5.52
N THR A 188 -3.62 -25.41 -6.02
CA THR A 188 -3.70 -25.08 -7.45
C THR A 188 -2.32 -24.87 -8.08
N VAL A 189 -1.31 -24.51 -7.29
CA VAL A 189 0.07 -24.28 -7.75
C VAL A 189 0.95 -25.48 -7.42
N VAL A 190 0.91 -25.95 -6.17
CA VAL A 190 1.77 -27.03 -5.69
C VAL A 190 0.96 -28.15 -5.05
N ILE A 191 1.15 -29.37 -5.54
CA ILE A 191 0.49 -30.56 -5.01
C ILE A 191 1.17 -31.00 -3.72
N GLN A 192 2.50 -31.03 -3.72
CA GLN A 192 3.29 -31.43 -2.55
C GLN A 192 4.61 -30.68 -2.51
N ARG A 193 4.89 -30.10 -1.34
CA ARG A 193 6.11 -29.35 -1.09
C ARG A 193 7.26 -30.31 -0.76
N ASP A 194 8.47 -29.95 -1.23
CA ASP A 194 9.72 -30.67 -0.96
C ASP A 194 9.63 -32.19 -1.24
N PHE A 195 8.79 -32.58 -2.21
CA PHE A 195 8.49 -33.98 -2.54
C PHE A 195 9.73 -34.74 -3.06
N TYR A 196 10.58 -34.06 -3.82
CA TYR A 196 11.80 -34.65 -4.40
C TYR A 196 13.07 -34.23 -3.65
N GLY A 197 12.95 -33.54 -2.51
CA GLY A 197 14.03 -32.99 -1.70
C GLY A 197 13.83 -31.50 -1.39
N GLU A 198 14.66 -30.93 -0.53
CA GLU A 198 14.54 -29.55 -0.10
C GLU A 198 14.57 -28.58 -1.32
N GLY A 199 13.54 -27.75 -1.42
CA GLY A 199 13.37 -26.82 -2.55
C GLY A 199 12.86 -27.46 -3.85
N GLN A 200 12.64 -28.78 -3.90
CA GLN A 200 12.14 -29.49 -5.07
C GLN A 200 10.68 -29.91 -4.85
N HIS A 201 9.76 -29.12 -5.41
CA HIS A 201 8.32 -29.24 -5.17
C HIS A 201 7.65 -30.01 -6.30
N ARG A 202 6.56 -30.73 -5.98
CA ARG A 202 5.64 -31.31 -6.95
C ARG A 202 4.59 -30.27 -7.31
N PHE A 203 4.77 -29.62 -8.45
CA PHE A 203 3.82 -28.65 -9.00
C PHE A 203 2.62 -29.31 -9.65
N ASN A 204 1.56 -28.53 -9.83
CA ASN A 204 0.43 -28.93 -10.66
C ASN A 204 0.86 -29.14 -12.11
N ARG A 205 0.32 -30.20 -12.76
CA ARG A 205 0.71 -30.61 -14.12
C ARG A 205 0.40 -29.54 -15.17
N ASP A 206 -0.75 -28.88 -15.06
CA ASP A 206 -1.18 -27.87 -16.03
C ASP A 206 -0.32 -26.60 -15.94
N LEU A 207 0.07 -26.24 -14.71
CA LEU A 207 1.03 -25.15 -14.49
C LEU A 207 2.41 -25.50 -15.06
N LEU A 208 2.87 -26.74 -14.93
CA LEU A 208 4.14 -27.18 -15.53
C LEU A 208 4.08 -27.16 -17.05
N ALA A 209 2.98 -27.60 -17.65
CA ALA A 209 2.78 -27.54 -19.09
C ALA A 209 2.81 -26.09 -19.61
N LEU A 210 2.14 -25.16 -18.90
CA LEU A 210 2.22 -23.74 -19.21
C LEU A 210 3.65 -23.19 -19.04
N ALA A 211 4.34 -23.60 -18.00
CA ALA A 211 5.72 -23.16 -17.72
C ALA A 211 6.69 -23.64 -18.81
N GLU A 212 6.50 -24.87 -19.31
CA GLU A 212 7.26 -25.42 -20.42
C GLU A 212 6.94 -24.70 -21.75
N GLU A 213 5.66 -24.48 -22.04
CA GLU A 213 5.20 -23.77 -23.25
C GLU A 213 5.81 -22.36 -23.32
N PHE A 214 5.79 -21.61 -22.21
CA PHE A 214 6.25 -20.21 -22.18
C PHE A 214 7.74 -20.07 -21.85
N GLY A 215 8.39 -21.07 -21.26
CA GLY A 215 9.81 -21.04 -20.92
C GLY A 215 10.13 -20.35 -19.59
N PHE A 216 9.19 -20.27 -18.64
CA PHE A 216 9.48 -19.74 -17.30
C PHE A 216 9.63 -20.83 -16.24
N ARG A 217 10.30 -20.53 -15.15
CA ARG A 217 10.40 -21.44 -14.00
C ARG A 217 9.44 -21.00 -12.89
N PRO A 218 8.47 -21.85 -12.48
CA PRO A 218 7.64 -21.57 -11.32
C PRO A 218 8.48 -21.65 -10.07
N ARG A 219 8.32 -20.67 -9.17
CA ARG A 219 8.95 -20.63 -7.84
C ARG A 219 7.90 -20.40 -6.78
N LEU A 220 8.10 -20.99 -5.61
CA LEU A 220 7.22 -20.81 -4.46
C LEU A 220 7.80 -19.80 -3.48
N CYS A 221 6.91 -19.02 -2.87
CA CYS A 221 7.27 -18.21 -1.72
C CYS A 221 7.74 -19.11 -0.56
N ARG A 222 8.82 -18.73 0.12
CA ARG A 222 9.25 -19.43 1.34
C ARG A 222 8.19 -19.24 2.43
N PRO A 223 7.80 -20.31 3.16
CA PRO A 223 6.87 -20.18 4.28
C PRO A 223 7.39 -19.18 5.30
N TYR A 224 6.48 -18.48 5.95
CA TYR A 224 6.78 -17.51 7.03
C TYR A 224 7.71 -16.34 6.65
N ARG A 225 8.10 -16.17 5.39
CA ARG A 225 8.78 -14.99 4.85
C ARG A 225 7.83 -14.15 3.99
N ALA A 226 6.87 -13.50 4.62
CA ALA A 226 5.94 -12.53 3.97
C ALA A 226 6.69 -11.45 3.14
N LYS A 227 7.93 -11.16 3.50
CA LYS A 227 8.79 -10.17 2.83
C LYS A 227 9.13 -10.50 1.36
N THR A 228 9.07 -11.77 0.94
CA THR A 228 9.37 -12.18 -0.44
C THR A 228 8.30 -11.74 -1.45
N LYS A 229 7.05 -11.54 -1.03
CA LYS A 229 5.90 -11.21 -1.88
C LYS A 229 5.44 -9.75 -1.75
N GLY A 230 6.19 -8.93 -1.04
CA GLY A 230 5.79 -7.55 -0.70
C GLY A 230 5.50 -6.63 -1.90
N LYS A 231 5.89 -7.00 -3.13
CA LYS A 231 5.60 -6.22 -4.34
C LYS A 231 4.12 -6.33 -4.72
N VAL A 232 3.61 -7.57 -4.83
CA VAL A 232 2.20 -7.85 -5.14
C VAL A 232 1.28 -7.42 -3.98
N GLU A 233 1.67 -7.68 -2.73
CA GLU A 233 0.85 -7.30 -1.57
C GLU A 233 0.61 -5.78 -1.50
N ARG A 234 1.64 -4.97 -1.75
CA ARG A 234 1.50 -3.51 -1.82
C ARG A 234 0.61 -3.08 -2.97
N PHE A 235 0.75 -3.74 -4.12
CA PHE A 235 -0.11 -3.45 -5.26
C PHE A 235 -1.56 -3.85 -4.99
N ASN A 236 -1.82 -4.96 -4.29
CA ASN A 236 -3.16 -5.36 -3.84
C ASN A 236 -3.82 -4.30 -2.95
N GLY A 237 -3.06 -3.72 -2.01
CA GLY A 237 -3.53 -2.60 -1.20
C GLY A 237 -3.86 -1.37 -2.04
N TYR A 238 -2.99 -1.03 -3.00
CA TYR A 238 -3.20 0.08 -3.93
C TYR A 238 -4.41 -0.15 -4.86
N LEU A 239 -4.57 -1.34 -5.42
CA LEU A 239 -5.72 -1.72 -6.23
C LEU A 239 -7.04 -1.54 -5.47
N LYS A 240 -7.09 -1.99 -4.21
CA LYS A 240 -8.28 -1.83 -3.37
C LYS A 240 -8.62 -0.36 -3.12
N GLY A 241 -7.64 0.44 -2.73
CA GLY A 241 -7.85 1.84 -2.36
C GLY A 241 -8.08 2.77 -3.57
N SER A 242 -7.33 2.59 -4.66
CA SER A 242 -7.31 3.51 -5.80
C SER A 242 -8.23 3.11 -6.96
N PHE A 243 -8.66 1.83 -7.03
CA PHE A 243 -9.53 1.37 -8.10
C PHE A 243 -10.86 0.84 -7.57
N LEU A 244 -10.84 -0.19 -6.71
CA LEU A 244 -12.06 -0.91 -6.34
C LEU A 244 -13.03 -0.06 -5.53
N ILE A 245 -12.55 0.65 -4.52
CA ILE A 245 -13.40 1.49 -3.66
C ILE A 245 -14.03 2.64 -4.46
N PRO A 246 -13.26 3.43 -5.24
CA PRO A 246 -13.84 4.49 -6.07
C PRO A 246 -14.84 3.96 -7.10
N LEU A 247 -14.49 2.89 -7.83
CA LEU A 247 -15.39 2.30 -8.83
C LEU A 247 -16.69 1.80 -8.19
N ALA A 248 -16.60 1.09 -7.07
CA ALA A 248 -17.78 0.61 -6.36
C ALA A 248 -18.66 1.76 -5.86
N ALA A 249 -18.07 2.88 -5.42
CA ALA A 249 -18.80 4.07 -5.00
C ALA A 249 -19.54 4.72 -6.19
N THR A 250 -18.87 4.87 -7.33
CA THR A 250 -19.49 5.43 -8.56
C THR A 250 -20.63 4.55 -9.06
N LEU A 251 -20.43 3.23 -9.14
CA LEU A 251 -21.49 2.30 -9.56
C LEU A 251 -22.68 2.34 -8.61
N LYS A 252 -22.45 2.44 -7.30
CA LYS A 252 -23.50 2.54 -6.29
C LYS A 252 -24.34 3.80 -6.48
N GLN A 253 -23.74 4.94 -6.83
CA GLN A 253 -24.48 6.18 -7.12
C GLN A 253 -25.44 6.02 -8.31
N SER A 254 -25.07 5.17 -9.28
CA SER A 254 -25.90 4.82 -10.45
C SER A 254 -26.83 3.62 -10.20
N GLY A 255 -27.01 3.18 -8.95
CA GLY A 255 -27.82 2.00 -8.61
C GLY A 255 -27.26 0.65 -9.04
N LEU A 256 -26.02 0.62 -9.52
CA LEU A 256 -25.33 -0.59 -9.99
C LEU A 256 -24.45 -1.21 -8.90
N LYS A 257 -24.14 -2.48 -9.05
CA LYS A 257 -23.19 -3.20 -8.18
C LYS A 257 -21.94 -3.55 -8.96
N LEU A 258 -20.80 -3.50 -8.27
CA LEU A 258 -19.55 -3.97 -8.83
C LEU A 258 -19.63 -5.49 -9.06
N ASP A 259 -19.57 -5.91 -10.31
CA ASP A 259 -19.54 -7.29 -10.75
C ASP A 259 -18.29 -7.59 -11.58
N LEU A 260 -18.16 -8.82 -12.08
CA LEU A 260 -17.04 -9.28 -12.88
C LEU A 260 -16.88 -8.47 -14.17
N THR A 261 -18.01 -8.21 -14.86
CA THR A 261 -18.02 -7.53 -16.15
C THR A 261 -17.61 -6.07 -16.00
N ALA A 262 -18.22 -5.35 -15.05
CA ALA A 262 -17.87 -3.97 -14.76
C ALA A 262 -16.41 -3.83 -14.31
N ALA A 263 -15.93 -4.71 -13.43
CA ALA A 263 -14.55 -4.68 -12.97
C ALA A 263 -13.55 -4.87 -14.13
N ASN A 264 -13.78 -5.86 -15.01
CA ASN A 264 -12.90 -6.12 -16.15
C ASN A 264 -13.01 -5.07 -17.26
N ALA A 265 -14.15 -4.41 -17.43
CA ALA A 265 -14.30 -3.32 -18.39
C ALA A 265 -13.47 -2.09 -18.02
N HIS A 266 -13.35 -1.79 -16.71
CA HIS A 266 -12.69 -0.58 -16.23
C HIS A 266 -11.20 -0.77 -15.84
N ILE A 267 -10.74 -2.01 -15.62
CA ILE A 267 -9.38 -2.24 -15.13
C ILE A 267 -8.29 -1.91 -16.15
N GLY A 268 -8.52 -2.21 -17.44
CA GLY A 268 -7.53 -1.98 -18.49
C GLY A 268 -7.10 -0.49 -18.60
N PRO A 269 -8.05 0.44 -18.82
CA PRO A 269 -7.75 1.87 -18.84
C PRO A 269 -7.10 2.36 -17.54
N TRP A 270 -7.54 1.89 -16.38
CA TRP A 270 -6.94 2.27 -15.11
C TRP A 270 -5.49 1.78 -14.98
N LEU A 271 -5.18 0.55 -15.40
CA LEU A 271 -3.80 0.04 -15.42
C LEU A 271 -2.91 0.88 -16.32
N GLN A 272 -3.38 1.21 -17.51
CA GLN A 272 -2.62 1.95 -18.52
C GLN A 272 -2.37 3.41 -18.12
N ASN A 273 -3.41 4.11 -17.65
CA ASN A 273 -3.39 5.56 -17.49
C ASN A 273 -3.11 5.99 -16.04
N VAL A 274 -3.32 5.11 -15.06
CA VAL A 274 -3.17 5.43 -13.64
C VAL A 274 -2.10 4.56 -12.99
N ALA A 275 -2.31 3.23 -12.93
CA ALA A 275 -1.47 2.37 -12.12
C ALA A 275 -0.04 2.27 -12.65
N ASN A 276 0.13 2.04 -13.94
CA ASN A 276 1.44 1.88 -14.57
C ASN A 276 2.01 3.21 -15.11
N ALA A 277 1.22 4.29 -15.07
CA ALA A 277 1.64 5.63 -15.49
C ALA A 277 2.11 6.53 -14.34
N ARG A 278 1.78 6.19 -13.08
CA ARG A 278 2.20 6.98 -11.92
C ARG A 278 3.70 6.85 -11.65
N ILE A 279 4.29 7.84 -10.99
CA ILE A 279 5.62 7.68 -10.39
C ILE A 279 5.51 6.67 -9.24
N HIS A 280 6.27 5.58 -9.32
CA HIS A 280 6.25 4.52 -8.32
C HIS A 280 7.08 4.91 -7.10
N GLY A 281 6.49 4.93 -5.92
CA GLY A 281 7.11 5.45 -4.69
C GLY A 281 8.39 4.76 -4.22
N THR A 282 8.69 3.53 -4.72
CA THR A 282 9.95 2.83 -4.37
C THR A 282 11.04 3.07 -5.41
N THR A 283 10.69 3.08 -6.70
CA THR A 283 11.67 3.22 -7.78
C THR A 283 11.89 4.67 -8.18
N GLY A 284 10.99 5.58 -7.84
CA GLY A 284 11.00 6.97 -8.28
C GLY A 284 10.71 7.16 -9.78
N GLU A 285 10.38 6.09 -10.50
CA GLU A 285 10.19 6.07 -11.94
C GLU A 285 8.79 5.56 -12.33
N VAL A 286 8.41 5.80 -13.56
CA VAL A 286 7.11 5.37 -14.11
C VAL A 286 7.21 3.91 -14.55
N PRO A 287 6.35 2.99 -14.06
CA PRO A 287 6.37 1.57 -14.42
C PRO A 287 6.30 1.31 -15.94
N ASN A 288 5.50 2.07 -16.69
CA ASN A 288 5.42 1.92 -18.14
C ASN A 288 6.74 2.23 -18.86
N VAL A 289 7.51 3.20 -18.36
CA VAL A 289 8.82 3.55 -18.94
C VAL A 289 9.81 2.42 -18.64
N ARG A 290 9.86 1.97 -17.41
CA ARG A 290 10.73 0.83 -17.01
C ARG A 290 10.35 -0.47 -17.71
N LEU A 291 9.06 -0.68 -17.99
CA LEU A 291 8.59 -1.86 -18.74
C LEU A 291 9.18 -1.92 -20.15
N GLN A 292 9.38 -0.79 -20.81
CA GLN A 292 10.02 -0.78 -22.13
C GLN A 292 11.43 -1.33 -22.08
N LEU A 293 12.22 -0.92 -21.06
CA LEU A 293 13.56 -1.46 -20.84
C LEU A 293 13.53 -2.94 -20.42
N GLU A 294 12.57 -3.32 -19.58
CA GLU A 294 12.44 -4.70 -19.13
C GLU A 294 12.05 -5.65 -20.27
N ARG A 295 11.23 -5.18 -21.23
CA ARG A 295 10.83 -5.97 -22.43
C ARG A 295 12.00 -6.45 -23.27
N GLU A 296 13.10 -5.70 -23.33
CA GLU A 296 14.32 -6.10 -24.04
C GLU A 296 15.00 -7.32 -23.40
N LYS A 297 14.72 -7.59 -22.14
CA LYS A 297 15.29 -8.69 -21.35
C LYS A 297 14.30 -9.81 -21.07
N LEU A 298 13.02 -9.62 -21.35
CA LEU A 298 12.04 -10.69 -21.29
C LEU A 298 12.29 -11.70 -22.43
N GLN A 299 12.05 -12.98 -22.15
CA GLN A 299 12.06 -14.01 -23.20
C GLN A 299 10.90 -13.76 -24.17
N PRO A 300 11.05 -14.13 -25.45
CA PRO A 300 9.98 -13.98 -26.43
C PRO A 300 8.77 -14.86 -26.07
N LEU A 301 7.57 -14.39 -26.44
CA LEU A 301 6.36 -15.21 -26.35
C LEU A 301 6.46 -16.41 -27.30
N PRO A 302 5.83 -17.57 -26.97
CA PRO A 302 5.73 -18.71 -27.88
C PRO A 302 5.15 -18.31 -29.24
N VAL A 303 5.64 -18.94 -30.31
CA VAL A 303 5.23 -18.62 -31.67
C VAL A 303 3.73 -18.79 -31.87
N SER A 304 3.12 -19.81 -31.25
CA SER A 304 1.69 -20.08 -31.26
C SER A 304 0.86 -18.90 -30.72
N VAL A 305 1.36 -18.23 -29.70
CA VAL A 305 0.71 -17.07 -29.09
C VAL A 305 1.01 -15.80 -29.87
N ALA A 306 2.26 -15.61 -30.32
CA ALA A 306 2.65 -14.46 -31.12
C ALA A 306 1.87 -14.37 -32.45
N ALA A 307 1.59 -15.52 -33.10
CA ALA A 307 0.81 -15.60 -34.32
C ALA A 307 -0.68 -15.28 -34.14
N SER A 308 -1.21 -15.46 -32.91
CA SER A 308 -2.63 -15.17 -32.60
C SER A 308 -2.86 -13.73 -32.13
N LEU A 309 -1.80 -12.95 -31.85
CA LEU A 309 -1.94 -11.55 -31.49
C LEU A 309 -2.33 -10.74 -32.73
N PRO A 310 -3.32 -9.82 -32.64
CA PRO A 310 -3.60 -8.93 -33.74
C PRO A 310 -2.34 -8.12 -34.05
N ILE A 311 -1.92 -8.13 -35.32
CA ILE A 311 -0.78 -7.32 -35.80
C ILE A 311 -1.09 -5.88 -35.38
N ARG A 312 -0.33 -5.36 -34.41
CA ARG A 312 -0.35 -3.91 -34.11
C ARG A 312 0.30 -3.22 -35.31
N VAL A 313 -0.51 -2.90 -36.31
CA VAL A 313 -0.09 -1.88 -37.25
C VAL A 313 0.21 -0.64 -36.39
N ALA A 314 1.48 -0.20 -36.41
CA ALA A 314 1.85 1.04 -35.77
C ALA A 314 0.93 2.12 -36.34
N ARG A 315 -0.15 2.44 -35.67
CA ARG A 315 -0.97 3.60 -36.01
C ARG A 315 -0.05 4.79 -35.82
N ALA A 316 0.27 5.45 -36.91
CA ALA A 316 0.75 6.81 -36.90
C ALA A 316 -0.02 7.58 -35.82
N ALA A 317 0.70 8.36 -35.03
CA ALA A 317 0.26 9.08 -33.85
C ALA A 317 -1.27 9.29 -33.85
N SER A 318 -1.98 8.56 -33.01
CA SER A 318 -3.40 8.78 -32.83
C SER A 318 -3.55 10.22 -32.37
N VAL A 319 -4.16 11.03 -33.20
CA VAL A 319 -4.74 12.31 -32.77
C VAL A 319 -5.47 11.97 -31.47
N PRO A 320 -5.15 12.62 -30.34
CA PRO A 320 -5.89 12.36 -29.11
C PRO A 320 -7.36 12.56 -29.44
N MET A 321 -8.16 11.48 -29.38
CA MET A 321 -9.60 11.63 -29.43
C MET A 321 -9.94 12.63 -28.32
N PRO A 322 -10.63 13.74 -28.65
CA PRO A 322 -11.06 14.65 -27.62
C PRO A 322 -11.82 13.78 -26.62
N TYR A 323 -11.47 13.88 -25.35
CA TYR A 323 -12.27 13.34 -24.26
C TYR A 323 -13.65 13.95 -24.48
N GLU A 324 -14.58 13.18 -24.98
CA GLU A 324 -15.98 13.53 -24.82
C GLU A 324 -16.21 13.45 -23.32
N SER A 325 -16.09 14.59 -22.69
CA SER A 325 -16.53 14.79 -21.33
C SER A 325 -17.95 14.27 -21.26
N LEU A 326 -18.25 13.30 -20.42
CA LEU A 326 -19.62 12.87 -20.10
C LEU A 326 -20.42 14.02 -19.46
N GLN A 327 -19.80 15.17 -19.24
CA GLN A 327 -20.43 16.43 -18.90
C GLN A 327 -20.85 17.12 -20.19
N HIS A 328 -22.13 17.32 -20.37
CA HIS A 328 -22.64 18.20 -21.40
C HIS A 328 -21.97 19.56 -21.30
N PRO A 329 -21.65 20.22 -22.45
CA PRO A 329 -21.15 21.59 -22.42
C PRO A 329 -22.08 22.48 -21.59
N LEU A 330 -21.54 23.42 -20.86
CA LEU A 330 -22.31 24.32 -19.97
C LEU A 330 -23.48 24.98 -20.69
N SER A 331 -23.36 25.23 -22.01
CA SER A 331 -24.45 25.75 -22.88
C SER A 331 -25.73 24.89 -22.86
N VAL A 332 -25.63 23.59 -22.57
CA VAL A 332 -26.84 22.73 -22.43
C VAL A 332 -27.56 23.01 -21.12
N TYR A 333 -26.84 23.39 -20.07
CA TYR A 333 -27.45 23.77 -18.79
C TYR A 333 -28.01 25.19 -18.84
N ASP A 334 -27.37 26.09 -19.56
CA ASP A 334 -27.87 27.45 -19.77
C ASP A 334 -29.21 27.44 -20.54
N SER A 335 -29.36 26.57 -21.54
CA SER A 335 -30.62 26.42 -22.27
C SER A 335 -31.75 25.84 -21.45
N LEU A 336 -31.47 25.12 -20.36
CA LEU A 336 -32.50 24.61 -19.43
C LEU A 336 -32.97 25.69 -18.45
N LEU A 337 -32.16 26.72 -18.21
CA LEU A 337 -32.53 27.86 -17.35
C LEU A 337 -33.35 28.92 -18.09
N GLU A 338 -33.31 28.95 -19.45
CA GLU A 338 -34.12 29.87 -20.24
C GLU A 338 -35.57 29.38 -20.49
N VAL A 339 -35.90 28.14 -20.10
CA VAL A 339 -37.23 27.51 -20.30
C VAL A 339 -38.01 27.41 -18.98
N ALA A 340 -37.44 27.87 -17.87
CA ALA A 340 -38.11 27.99 -16.56
C ALA A 340 -38.40 29.48 -16.26
#